data_c66d1fc862a1788097029b73211f7755
#
_entry.id   c66d1fc862a1788097029b73211f7755
#
_cell.length_a   1.000
_cell.length_b   1.000
_cell.length_c   1.000
_cell.angle_alpha   90.00
_cell.angle_beta   90.00
_cell.angle_gamma   90.00
#
_symmetry.space_group_name_H-M   'P 1'
#
loop_
_entity.id
_entity.type
_entity.pdbx_description
1 polymer ?
#
loop_
_entity_poly.entity_id
_entity_poly.type
_entity_poly.pdbx_seq_one_letter_code
_entity_poly.pdbx_strand_id
1 'polypeptide(L)'
;TLLVSLGALAGCVAFTGSQLHVVKITDTHGAQGMAITSAHDIKTLMQQTGIAAPDTEDELEITEDAGLDQIHILRAYTVPVTVDGGVQEVVVTGGTVGDVLAEAGITLGPDDWIEPALDTPAQENTMVTIQRVRYEEYTQDEVIPTETQYVETSLFYRKQSKEQLIQQGSDGLCSVSYRETYVDGELTDTTETNRETVIEMVPTIIKHYDEQAPVSSFVGPEIVDGKPCEGIAATYTAQRSTGYSASPTAKGSSGRRLTYGTVAVNPNVIPYGSLMYITSADGRFVYGYAYAADTGTAMMTGSAFIDLYYETYSESVDNAVIAVNVYVLDSDTAAKYKEEN
;
A
#
# COMPACT_ATOMS: atom_id res chain seq x y z
N THR A 1 3.90 -42.07 -43.19
CA THR A 1 3.83 -40.75 -43.80
C THR A 1 5.26 -40.26 -43.97
N LEU A 2 5.66 -39.92 -45.16
CA LEU A 2 6.98 -39.35 -45.43
C LEU A 2 6.75 -37.89 -45.84
N LEU A 3 7.19 -36.94 -44.98
CA LEU A 3 7.27 -35.52 -45.32
C LEU A 3 8.54 -35.28 -46.15
N VAL A 4 8.41 -34.69 -47.30
CA VAL A 4 9.57 -34.39 -48.18
C VAL A 4 9.48 -32.93 -48.62
N SER A 5 10.44 -32.10 -48.22
CA SER A 5 10.55 -30.72 -48.66
C SER A 5 11.07 -30.67 -50.12
N LEU A 6 10.51 -29.80 -50.94
CA LEU A 6 10.82 -29.71 -52.39
C LEU A 6 12.20 -29.16 -52.75
N GLY A 7 12.90 -28.54 -51.81
CA GLY A 7 14.28 -28.04 -52.00
C GLY A 7 15.32 -29.11 -52.36
N ALA A 8 14.96 -30.39 -52.31
CA ALA A 8 15.83 -31.52 -52.60
C ALA A 8 15.30 -32.47 -53.72
N LEU A 9 14.17 -32.18 -54.36
CA LEU A 9 13.51 -33.09 -55.29
C LEU A 9 13.44 -32.56 -56.72
N ALA A 10 14.57 -32.35 -57.33
CA ALA A 10 14.73 -32.59 -58.77
C ALA A 10 15.01 -34.09 -59.01
N GLY A 11 14.18 -34.97 -58.50
CA GLY A 11 14.44 -36.39 -58.66
C GLY A 11 13.32 -37.29 -58.20
N CYS A 12 12.64 -37.85 -59.13
CA CYS A 12 11.98 -39.16 -59.09
C CYS A 12 11.31 -39.58 -57.75
N VAL A 13 10.02 -39.40 -57.68
CA VAL A 13 9.20 -40.32 -56.89
C VAL A 13 9.38 -41.69 -57.55
N ALA A 14 10.15 -42.58 -56.96
CA ALA A 14 10.41 -43.91 -57.45
C ALA A 14 9.21 -44.81 -57.10
N PHE A 15 8.21 -44.84 -57.97
CA PHE A 15 7.26 -45.94 -57.97
C PHE A 15 7.87 -47.13 -58.75
N THR A 16 7.92 -48.28 -58.13
CA THR A 16 8.42 -49.50 -58.78
C THR A 16 7.30 -50.22 -59.53
N GLY A 17 7.23 -50.04 -60.88
CA GLY A 17 6.38 -50.82 -61.72
C GLY A 17 5.83 -50.09 -62.96
N SER A 18 5.88 -50.69 -64.12
CA SER A 18 5.35 -50.21 -65.42
C SER A 18 3.85 -50.41 -65.56
N GLN A 19 3.06 -50.50 -64.52
CA GLN A 19 1.63 -50.74 -64.54
C GLN A 19 0.85 -49.44 -64.24
N LEU A 20 -0.35 -49.29 -64.74
CA LEU A 20 -1.26 -48.21 -64.44
C LEU A 20 -1.63 -48.24 -62.96
N HIS A 21 -1.53 -47.12 -62.31
CA HIS A 21 -1.92 -46.90 -60.92
C HIS A 21 -2.89 -45.72 -60.79
N VAL A 22 -3.60 -45.63 -59.72
CA VAL A 22 -4.54 -44.55 -59.41
C VAL A 22 -3.86 -43.56 -58.51
N VAL A 23 -3.81 -42.28 -58.86
CA VAL A 23 -3.29 -41.21 -58.08
C VAL A 23 -4.38 -40.24 -57.73
N LYS A 24 -4.54 -39.93 -56.40
CA LYS A 24 -5.39 -38.86 -55.91
C LYS A 24 -4.50 -37.73 -55.39
N ILE A 25 -4.75 -36.52 -55.87
CA ILE A 25 -4.05 -35.34 -55.44
C ILE A 25 -5.03 -34.38 -54.77
N THR A 26 -4.64 -33.84 -53.62
CA THR A 26 -5.39 -32.82 -52.89
C THR A 26 -4.42 -31.74 -52.46
N ASP A 27 -4.91 -30.53 -52.21
CA ASP A 27 -4.11 -29.48 -51.59
C ASP A 27 -4.85 -28.81 -50.42
N THR A 28 -4.12 -28.04 -49.60
CA THR A 28 -4.65 -27.31 -48.44
C THR A 28 -5.63 -26.19 -48.82
N HIS A 29 -5.64 -25.73 -50.11
CA HIS A 29 -6.64 -24.78 -50.64
C HIS A 29 -7.93 -25.44 -51.11
N GLY A 30 -8.06 -26.76 -50.94
CA GLY A 30 -9.26 -27.51 -51.24
C GLY A 30 -9.36 -28.01 -52.70
N ALA A 31 -8.32 -27.83 -53.50
CA ALA A 31 -8.29 -28.44 -54.83
C ALA A 31 -8.10 -29.95 -54.70
N GLN A 32 -8.79 -30.70 -55.58
CA GLN A 32 -8.67 -32.16 -55.65
C GLN A 32 -8.78 -32.67 -57.09
N GLY A 33 -7.99 -33.68 -57.37
CA GLY A 33 -7.99 -34.33 -58.70
C GLY A 33 -7.59 -35.78 -58.54
N MET A 34 -7.98 -36.58 -59.57
CA MET A 34 -7.64 -38.00 -59.62
C MET A 34 -7.28 -38.39 -61.07
N ALA A 35 -6.28 -39.21 -61.22
CA ALA A 35 -5.85 -39.73 -62.51
C ALA A 35 -5.53 -41.24 -62.43
N ILE A 36 -5.76 -41.94 -63.58
CA ILE A 36 -5.25 -43.31 -63.80
C ILE A 36 -4.10 -43.16 -64.79
N THR A 37 -2.87 -43.45 -64.32
CA THR A 37 -1.68 -43.09 -65.05
C THR A 37 -0.56 -44.11 -64.89
N SER A 38 0.38 -44.12 -65.81
CA SER A 38 1.69 -44.74 -65.66
C SER A 38 2.79 -43.69 -65.34
N ALA A 39 2.43 -42.40 -65.22
CA ALA A 39 3.39 -41.35 -64.91
C ALA A 39 3.80 -41.40 -63.45
N HIS A 40 5.08 -41.13 -63.17
CA HIS A 40 5.65 -41.10 -61.83
C HIS A 40 6.27 -39.75 -61.50
N ASP A 41 6.27 -38.80 -62.42
CA ASP A 41 6.78 -37.46 -62.19
C ASP A 41 5.65 -36.51 -61.81
N ILE A 42 5.93 -35.66 -60.80
CA ILE A 42 4.93 -34.72 -60.25
C ILE A 42 4.37 -33.79 -61.32
N LYS A 43 5.17 -33.28 -62.24
CA LYS A 43 4.73 -32.35 -63.26
C LYS A 43 3.65 -32.95 -64.15
N THR A 44 3.83 -34.20 -64.64
CA THR A 44 2.87 -34.92 -65.45
C THR A 44 1.60 -35.23 -64.64
N LEU A 45 1.74 -35.61 -63.37
CA LEU A 45 0.62 -35.89 -62.47
C LEU A 45 -0.25 -34.65 -62.25
N MET A 46 0.39 -33.46 -62.02
CA MET A 46 -0.33 -32.21 -61.88
C MET A 46 -1.10 -31.83 -63.17
N GLN A 47 -0.47 -32.00 -64.31
CA GLN A 47 -1.12 -31.74 -65.61
C GLN A 47 -2.32 -32.64 -65.81
N GLN A 48 -2.23 -33.92 -65.44
CA GLN A 48 -3.32 -34.89 -65.66
C GLN A 48 -4.49 -34.74 -64.70
N THR A 49 -4.21 -34.26 -63.49
CA THR A 49 -5.22 -34.03 -62.44
C THR A 49 -5.80 -32.63 -62.48
N GLY A 50 -5.16 -31.68 -63.16
CA GLY A 50 -5.59 -30.29 -63.28
C GLY A 50 -5.28 -29.48 -62.01
N ILE A 51 -4.47 -30.02 -61.10
CA ILE A 51 -4.03 -29.33 -59.90
C ILE A 51 -2.82 -28.44 -60.22
N ALA A 52 -2.76 -27.24 -59.62
CA ALA A 52 -1.62 -26.35 -59.80
C ALA A 52 -0.32 -27.02 -59.26
N ALA A 53 0.78 -26.89 -60.01
CA ALA A 53 2.06 -27.42 -59.57
C ALA A 53 2.47 -26.78 -58.23
N PRO A 54 3.13 -27.55 -57.35
CA PRO A 54 3.65 -26.98 -56.09
C PRO A 54 4.76 -25.99 -56.37
N ASP A 55 4.81 -24.93 -55.57
CA ASP A 55 5.90 -23.96 -55.54
C ASP A 55 7.09 -24.52 -54.71
N THR A 56 8.18 -23.77 -54.66
CA THR A 56 9.43 -24.21 -54.00
C THR A 56 9.28 -24.34 -52.49
N GLU A 57 8.37 -23.58 -51.94
CA GLU A 57 8.12 -23.53 -50.47
C GLU A 57 7.01 -24.47 -50.03
N ASP A 58 6.25 -25.06 -50.98
CA ASP A 58 5.20 -26.03 -50.70
C ASP A 58 5.80 -27.37 -50.24
N GLU A 59 5.08 -28.08 -49.37
CA GLU A 59 5.45 -29.43 -48.92
C GLU A 59 4.52 -30.49 -49.53
N LEU A 60 5.03 -31.69 -49.72
CA LEU A 60 4.29 -32.82 -50.23
C LEU A 60 4.21 -33.95 -49.20
N GLU A 61 3.02 -34.33 -48.82
CA GLU A 61 2.75 -35.59 -48.13
C GLU A 61 2.34 -36.68 -49.10
N ILE A 62 3.12 -37.74 -49.19
CA ILE A 62 2.85 -38.86 -50.06
C ILE A 62 2.51 -40.10 -49.22
N THR A 63 1.34 -40.69 -49.48
CA THR A 63 0.91 -41.92 -48.80
C THR A 63 0.40 -42.90 -49.89
N GLU A 64 0.66 -44.18 -49.67
CA GLU A 64 0.15 -45.28 -50.48
C GLU A 64 -0.79 -46.14 -49.64
N ASP A 65 -2.02 -46.32 -50.09
CA ASP A 65 -3.00 -47.15 -49.42
C ASP A 65 -3.74 -48.03 -50.45
N ALA A 66 -3.58 -49.35 -50.32
CA ALA A 66 -4.24 -50.40 -51.12
C ALA A 66 -4.19 -50.18 -52.70
N GLY A 67 -3.06 -49.67 -53.19
CA GLY A 67 -2.83 -49.37 -54.58
C GLY A 67 -3.38 -48.03 -55.06
N LEU A 68 -3.75 -47.16 -54.17
CA LEU A 68 -4.07 -45.77 -54.42
C LEU A 68 -2.96 -44.90 -53.88
N ASP A 69 -2.26 -44.21 -54.76
CA ASP A 69 -1.26 -43.20 -54.34
C ASP A 69 -1.97 -41.90 -54.00
N GLN A 70 -1.74 -41.40 -52.78
CA GLN A 70 -2.31 -40.12 -52.36
C GLN A 70 -1.20 -39.11 -52.20
N ILE A 71 -1.31 -37.97 -52.86
CA ILE A 71 -0.42 -36.82 -52.74
C ILE A 71 -1.24 -35.68 -52.15
N HIS A 72 -0.82 -35.20 -51.00
CA HIS A 72 -1.40 -34.00 -50.42
C HIS A 72 -0.37 -32.87 -50.47
N ILE A 73 -0.73 -31.74 -51.09
CA ILE A 73 0.11 -30.58 -51.24
C ILE A 73 -0.22 -29.63 -50.09
N LEU A 74 0.73 -29.40 -49.21
CA LEU A 74 0.67 -28.40 -48.19
C LEU A 74 1.17 -27.08 -48.78
N ARG A 75 0.25 -26.17 -49.10
CA ARG A 75 0.56 -24.88 -49.71
C ARG A 75 1.21 -23.98 -48.65
N ALA A 76 2.33 -23.40 -49.02
CA ALA A 76 3.03 -22.44 -48.20
C ALA A 76 2.30 -21.08 -48.17
N TYR A 77 2.30 -20.46 -47.01
CA TYR A 77 1.79 -19.12 -46.81
C TYR A 77 2.68 -18.36 -45.84
N THR A 78 2.64 -17.02 -45.87
CA THR A 78 3.46 -16.15 -45.07
C THR A 78 2.69 -15.69 -43.84
N VAL A 79 3.32 -15.80 -42.68
CA VAL A 79 2.83 -15.28 -41.37
C VAL A 79 3.73 -14.16 -40.92
N PRO A 80 3.24 -12.89 -40.84
CA PRO A 80 4.00 -11.80 -40.29
C PRO A 80 4.07 -11.91 -38.78
N VAL A 81 5.29 -11.84 -38.23
CA VAL A 81 5.58 -11.84 -36.79
C VAL A 81 6.20 -10.48 -36.42
N THR A 82 5.47 -9.69 -35.65
CA THR A 82 5.92 -8.42 -35.10
C THR A 82 6.63 -8.66 -33.77
N VAL A 83 7.91 -8.33 -33.71
CA VAL A 83 8.76 -8.52 -32.51
C VAL A 83 9.96 -7.56 -32.56
N ASP A 84 10.43 -7.11 -31.41
CA ASP A 84 11.67 -6.31 -31.26
C ASP A 84 11.67 -5.05 -32.16
N GLY A 85 10.50 -4.43 -32.36
CA GLY A 85 10.32 -3.23 -33.18
C GLY A 85 10.33 -3.47 -34.69
N GLY A 86 10.34 -4.72 -35.16
CA GLY A 86 10.32 -5.11 -36.58
C GLY A 86 9.21 -6.10 -36.91
N VAL A 87 9.06 -6.37 -38.20
CA VAL A 87 8.19 -7.43 -38.73
C VAL A 87 9.05 -8.45 -39.47
N GLN A 88 8.97 -9.71 -39.04
CA GLN A 88 9.62 -10.83 -39.72
C GLN A 88 8.56 -11.64 -40.50
N GLU A 89 8.75 -11.81 -41.78
CA GLU A 89 7.89 -12.65 -42.62
C GLU A 89 8.35 -14.10 -42.52
N VAL A 90 7.49 -14.99 -42.03
CA VAL A 90 7.80 -16.43 -41.85
C VAL A 90 6.93 -17.26 -42.81
N VAL A 91 7.58 -18.06 -43.62
CA VAL A 91 6.89 -18.96 -44.54
C VAL A 91 6.69 -20.31 -43.87
N VAL A 92 5.44 -20.77 -43.84
CA VAL A 92 5.05 -22.06 -43.26
C VAL A 92 4.01 -22.75 -44.14
N THR A 93 3.85 -24.07 -43.97
CA THR A 93 2.84 -24.87 -44.67
C THR A 93 1.68 -25.29 -43.74
N GLY A 94 1.74 -24.94 -42.48
CA GLY A 94 0.76 -25.28 -41.44
C GLY A 94 1.39 -25.21 -40.02
N GLY A 95 0.71 -25.80 -39.08
CA GLY A 95 1.17 -25.86 -37.69
C GLY A 95 0.48 -24.83 -36.80
N THR A 96 1.09 -24.54 -35.65
CA THR A 96 0.63 -23.60 -34.65
C THR A 96 1.48 -22.32 -34.68
N VAL A 97 1.06 -21.28 -33.95
CA VAL A 97 1.86 -20.08 -33.76
C VAL A 97 3.24 -20.42 -33.14
N GLY A 98 3.28 -21.43 -32.25
CA GLY A 98 4.54 -21.93 -31.71
C GLY A 98 5.48 -22.50 -32.74
N ASP A 99 4.95 -23.22 -33.75
CA ASP A 99 5.74 -23.75 -34.88
C ASP A 99 6.27 -22.60 -35.75
N VAL A 100 5.45 -21.57 -36.01
CA VAL A 100 5.88 -20.35 -36.72
C VAL A 100 7.05 -19.68 -36.01
N LEU A 101 7.00 -19.55 -34.65
CA LEU A 101 8.11 -18.94 -33.89
C LEU A 101 9.35 -19.84 -33.94
N ALA A 102 9.20 -21.13 -33.87
CA ALA A 102 10.32 -22.08 -33.99
C ALA A 102 11.03 -21.95 -35.33
N GLU A 103 10.26 -21.86 -36.46
CA GLU A 103 10.79 -21.63 -37.82
C GLU A 103 11.50 -20.28 -37.93
N ALA A 104 10.94 -19.23 -37.26
CA ALA A 104 11.52 -17.90 -37.20
C ALA A 104 12.79 -17.81 -36.32
N GLY A 105 13.08 -18.82 -35.50
CA GLY A 105 14.15 -18.81 -34.50
C GLY A 105 13.86 -17.86 -33.35
N ILE A 106 12.60 -17.51 -33.12
CA ILE A 106 12.19 -16.58 -32.05
C ILE A 106 11.93 -17.36 -30.77
N THR A 107 12.62 -17.00 -29.68
CA THR A 107 12.42 -17.56 -28.35
C THR A 107 11.70 -16.53 -27.46
N LEU A 108 10.67 -16.96 -26.74
CA LEU A 108 9.98 -16.13 -25.76
C LEU A 108 10.68 -16.18 -24.42
N GLY A 109 10.75 -15.03 -23.77
CA GLY A 109 11.05 -14.93 -22.35
C GLY A 109 9.87 -15.39 -21.48
N PRO A 110 10.10 -15.62 -20.17
CA PRO A 110 9.06 -16.14 -19.28
C PRO A 110 7.87 -15.18 -19.08
N ASP A 111 8.08 -13.89 -19.27
CA ASP A 111 7.08 -12.85 -19.05
C ASP A 111 6.63 -12.17 -20.33
N ASP A 112 7.17 -12.59 -21.51
CA ASP A 112 6.79 -12.02 -22.80
C ASP A 112 5.32 -12.28 -23.08
N TRP A 113 4.66 -11.28 -23.65
CA TRP A 113 3.28 -11.40 -24.09
C TRP A 113 3.23 -11.72 -25.58
N ILE A 114 2.32 -12.62 -25.95
CA ILE A 114 2.12 -13.03 -27.34
C ILE A 114 0.65 -13.14 -27.68
N GLU A 115 0.28 -12.69 -28.87
CA GLU A 115 -1.03 -12.87 -29.46
C GLU A 115 -0.92 -13.17 -30.97
N PRO A 116 -1.60 -14.21 -31.47
CA PRO A 116 -2.39 -15.24 -30.78
C PRO A 116 -1.53 -16.16 -29.88
N ALA A 117 -2.18 -16.95 -29.01
CA ALA A 117 -1.47 -17.90 -28.13
C ALA A 117 -0.71 -18.97 -28.95
N LEU A 118 0.33 -19.55 -28.36
CA LEU A 118 1.25 -20.49 -29.01
C LEU A 118 0.58 -21.72 -29.62
N ASP A 119 -0.51 -22.19 -29.03
CA ASP A 119 -1.27 -23.36 -29.47
C ASP A 119 -2.34 -23.05 -30.54
N THR A 120 -2.48 -21.78 -30.91
CA THR A 120 -3.39 -21.35 -31.94
C THR A 120 -2.93 -21.86 -33.31
N PRO A 121 -3.81 -22.54 -34.11
CA PRO A 121 -3.45 -22.93 -35.47
C PRO A 121 -3.12 -21.72 -36.35
N ALA A 122 -1.95 -21.74 -36.97
CA ALA A 122 -1.54 -20.71 -37.91
C ALA A 122 -2.32 -20.87 -39.22
N GLN A 123 -2.75 -19.76 -39.81
CA GLN A 123 -3.49 -19.67 -41.06
C GLN A 123 -2.94 -18.51 -41.89
N GLU A 124 -3.30 -18.48 -43.18
CA GLU A 124 -2.82 -17.48 -44.14
C GLU A 124 -3.02 -16.03 -43.72
N ASN A 125 -4.01 -15.75 -42.86
CA ASN A 125 -4.30 -14.42 -42.36
C ASN A 125 -3.85 -14.20 -40.89
N THR A 126 -3.13 -15.14 -40.32
CA THR A 126 -2.59 -15.02 -38.97
C THR A 126 -1.51 -13.93 -38.94
N MET A 127 -1.63 -13.03 -37.97
CA MET A 127 -0.58 -12.06 -37.62
C MET A 127 -0.18 -12.32 -36.19
N VAL A 128 1.11 -12.45 -35.92
CA VAL A 128 1.63 -12.68 -34.58
C VAL A 128 2.28 -11.41 -34.05
N THR A 129 1.94 -11.04 -32.82
CA THR A 129 2.55 -9.91 -32.10
C THR A 129 3.16 -10.40 -30.82
N ILE A 130 4.41 -10.02 -30.58
CA ILE A 130 5.16 -10.34 -29.37
C ILE A 130 5.59 -9.02 -28.73
N GLN A 131 5.32 -8.86 -27.44
CA GLN A 131 5.84 -7.78 -26.63
C GLN A 131 6.85 -8.33 -25.63
N ARG A 132 8.05 -7.77 -25.63
CA ARG A 132 9.11 -8.14 -24.69
C ARG A 132 8.84 -7.50 -23.34
N VAL A 133 8.65 -8.32 -22.31
CA VAL A 133 8.41 -7.84 -20.95
C VAL A 133 9.60 -8.19 -20.07
N ARG A 134 10.13 -7.20 -19.34
CA ARG A 134 11.15 -7.40 -18.33
C ARG A 134 10.88 -6.56 -17.11
N TYR A 135 11.34 -7.04 -15.97
CA TYR A 135 11.24 -6.34 -14.68
C TYR A 135 12.64 -5.96 -14.18
N GLU A 136 12.73 -4.76 -13.61
CA GLU A 136 13.90 -4.35 -12.83
C GLU A 136 13.44 -4.03 -11.41
N GLU A 137 14.21 -4.46 -10.42
CA GLU A 137 13.93 -4.19 -9.02
C GLU A 137 15.08 -3.39 -8.42
N TYR A 138 14.73 -2.37 -7.65
CA TYR A 138 15.68 -1.59 -6.89
C TYR A 138 15.09 -1.17 -5.55
N THR A 139 15.97 -0.79 -4.63
CA THR A 139 15.59 -0.30 -3.31
C THR A 139 16.24 1.05 -3.09
N GLN A 140 15.48 1.99 -2.54
CA GLN A 140 15.98 3.32 -2.15
C GLN A 140 15.48 3.69 -0.77
N ASP A 141 16.29 4.50 -0.09
CA ASP A 141 15.90 5.05 1.20
C ASP A 141 15.09 6.33 1.01
N GLU A 142 13.97 6.41 1.73
CA GLU A 142 13.08 7.57 1.76
C GLU A 142 12.96 8.13 3.17
N VAL A 143 12.97 9.44 3.29
CA VAL A 143 12.79 10.13 4.57
C VAL A 143 11.32 10.12 4.96
N ILE A 144 11.06 9.73 6.22
CA ILE A 144 9.77 9.93 6.87
C ILE A 144 9.87 11.25 7.64
N PRO A 145 9.27 12.34 7.15
CA PRO A 145 9.41 13.64 7.79
C PRO A 145 8.81 13.65 9.19
N THR A 146 9.45 14.36 10.11
CA THR A 146 8.92 14.57 11.46
C THR A 146 7.62 15.37 11.41
N GLU A 147 6.67 14.99 12.25
CA GLU A 147 5.41 15.70 12.43
C GLU A 147 5.43 16.55 13.68
N THR A 148 4.70 17.66 13.69
CA THR A 148 4.50 18.47 14.89
C THR A 148 3.17 18.11 15.54
N GLN A 149 3.21 17.70 16.80
CA GLN A 149 2.06 17.44 17.64
C GLN A 149 1.92 18.54 18.69
N TYR A 150 0.70 18.95 18.92
CA TYR A 150 0.40 19.98 19.90
C TYR A 150 -0.27 19.37 21.13
N VAL A 151 0.23 19.76 22.32
CA VAL A 151 -0.40 19.44 23.60
C VAL A 151 -1.03 20.73 24.13
N GLU A 152 -2.32 20.71 24.22
CA GLU A 152 -3.12 21.84 24.67
C GLU A 152 -3.11 21.96 26.18
N THR A 153 -3.09 23.20 26.68
CA THR A 153 -3.15 23.48 28.11
C THR A 153 -3.59 24.92 28.38
N SER A 154 -4.41 25.12 29.39
CA SER A 154 -4.72 26.46 29.90
C SER A 154 -3.63 27.06 30.79
N LEU A 155 -2.55 26.32 31.04
CA LEU A 155 -1.41 26.76 31.90
C LEU A 155 -0.84 28.13 31.47
N PHE A 156 -0.89 28.45 30.19
CA PHE A 156 -0.34 29.67 29.65
C PHE A 156 -1.37 30.81 29.49
N TYR A 157 -2.48 30.79 30.24
CA TYR A 157 -3.58 31.74 30.08
C TYR A 157 -3.16 33.23 30.22
N ARG A 158 -2.07 33.53 30.94
CA ARG A 158 -1.47 34.90 31.04
C ARG A 158 -0.50 35.21 29.91
N LYS A 159 -0.02 34.20 29.18
CA LYS A 159 0.97 34.29 28.10
C LYS A 159 0.51 33.42 26.95
N GLN A 160 -0.68 33.72 26.39
CA GLN A 160 -1.38 32.86 25.41
C GLN A 160 -0.59 32.54 24.15
N SER A 161 0.37 33.41 23.79
CA SER A 161 1.28 33.17 22.66
C SER A 161 2.52 32.32 23.04
N LYS A 162 2.64 31.89 24.31
CA LYS A 162 3.75 31.04 24.72
C LYS A 162 3.59 29.65 24.17
N GLU A 163 4.65 29.19 23.53
CA GLU A 163 4.84 27.80 23.16
C GLU A 163 6.01 27.22 23.94
N GLN A 164 5.90 25.97 24.32
CA GLN A 164 6.96 25.25 25.03
C GLN A 164 7.27 23.96 24.30
N LEU A 165 8.49 23.85 23.80
CA LEU A 165 8.99 22.60 23.24
C LEU A 165 9.11 21.55 24.35
N ILE A 166 8.37 20.46 24.22
CA ILE A 166 8.39 19.31 25.13
C ILE A 166 9.36 18.25 24.63
N GLN A 167 9.32 18.00 23.31
CA GLN A 167 10.14 17.01 22.65
C GLN A 167 10.61 17.55 21.31
N GLN A 168 11.91 17.48 21.06
CA GLN A 168 12.47 17.74 19.75
C GLN A 168 12.27 16.50 18.86
N GLY A 169 11.63 16.69 17.73
CA GLY A 169 11.43 15.62 16.75
C GLY A 169 12.67 15.35 15.91
N SER A 170 12.66 14.22 15.24
CA SER A 170 13.62 13.84 14.20
C SER A 170 12.93 13.05 13.11
N ASP A 171 13.43 13.22 11.89
CA ASP A 171 12.95 12.44 10.76
C ASP A 171 13.27 10.96 10.94
N GLY A 172 12.40 10.13 10.42
CA GLY A 172 12.61 8.70 10.27
C GLY A 172 13.15 8.35 8.89
N LEU A 173 13.38 7.08 8.66
CA LEU A 173 13.88 6.53 7.40
C LEU A 173 13.13 5.23 7.09
N CYS A 174 12.65 5.09 5.86
CA CYS A 174 12.15 3.83 5.35
C CYS A 174 12.95 3.38 4.13
N SER A 175 13.08 2.08 3.97
CA SER A 175 13.64 1.44 2.79
C SER A 175 12.50 0.96 1.92
N VAL A 176 12.43 1.46 0.69
CA VAL A 176 11.33 1.21 -0.24
C VAL A 176 11.84 0.46 -1.45
N SER A 177 11.25 -0.68 -1.72
CA SER A 177 11.55 -1.50 -2.90
C SER A 177 10.54 -1.24 -3.99
N TYR A 178 11.04 -1.05 -5.21
CA TYR A 178 10.25 -0.79 -6.40
C TYR A 178 10.50 -1.87 -7.43
N ARG A 179 9.46 -2.14 -8.22
CA ARG A 179 9.56 -2.93 -9.45
C ARG A 179 9.17 -2.04 -10.62
N GLU A 180 10.06 -1.91 -11.56
CA GLU A 180 9.82 -1.27 -12.86
C GLU A 180 9.47 -2.33 -13.90
N THR A 181 8.42 -2.07 -14.67
CA THR A 181 7.99 -2.92 -15.78
C THR A 181 8.35 -2.24 -17.09
N TYR A 182 9.11 -2.93 -17.91
CA TYR A 182 9.48 -2.49 -19.24
C TYR A 182 8.79 -3.35 -20.28
N VAL A 183 8.16 -2.71 -21.27
CA VAL A 183 7.56 -3.36 -22.44
C VAL A 183 8.26 -2.83 -23.68
N ASP A 184 8.83 -3.74 -24.48
CA ASP A 184 9.63 -3.42 -25.67
C ASP A 184 10.76 -2.41 -25.41
N GLY A 185 11.30 -2.44 -24.17
CA GLY A 185 12.38 -1.57 -23.72
C GLY A 185 11.95 -0.22 -23.14
N GLU A 186 10.68 0.13 -23.22
CA GLU A 186 10.11 1.35 -22.64
C GLU A 186 9.56 1.08 -21.23
N LEU A 187 9.86 1.99 -20.28
CA LEU A 187 9.29 1.95 -18.94
C LEU A 187 7.78 2.24 -19.01
N THR A 188 6.96 1.28 -18.61
CA THR A 188 5.49 1.40 -18.64
C THR A 188 4.87 1.54 -17.26
N ASP A 189 5.51 1.00 -16.22
CA ASP A 189 4.99 1.05 -14.86
C ASP A 189 6.11 1.01 -13.83
N THR A 190 5.87 1.64 -12.67
CA THR A 190 6.72 1.57 -11.48
C THR A 190 5.83 1.32 -10.26
N THR A 191 5.95 0.15 -9.68
CA THR A 191 5.13 -0.28 -8.53
C THR A 191 5.99 -0.41 -7.28
N GLU A 192 5.53 0.16 -6.16
CA GLU A 192 6.10 -0.11 -4.84
C GLU A 192 5.76 -1.55 -4.43
N THR A 193 6.77 -2.36 -4.15
CA THR A 193 6.61 -3.78 -3.80
C THR A 193 6.77 -4.05 -2.31
N ASN A 194 7.57 -3.24 -1.62
CA ASN A 194 7.79 -3.36 -0.18
C ASN A 194 8.17 -2.00 0.41
N ARG A 195 7.78 -1.76 1.66
CA ARG A 195 8.18 -0.61 2.46
C ARG A 195 8.49 -1.07 3.89
N GLU A 196 9.71 -0.83 4.34
CA GLU A 196 10.16 -1.20 5.66
C GLU A 196 10.69 0.04 6.39
N THR A 197 10.18 0.30 7.59
CA THR A 197 10.70 1.38 8.44
C THR A 197 12.02 0.94 9.05
N VAL A 198 13.10 1.66 8.71
CA VAL A 198 14.46 1.42 9.23
C VAL A 198 14.70 2.23 10.49
N ILE A 199 14.22 3.48 10.51
CA ILE A 199 14.29 4.39 11.65
C ILE A 199 12.90 5.00 11.84
N GLU A 200 12.33 4.81 13.02
CA GLU A 200 11.06 5.45 13.36
C GLU A 200 11.23 6.97 13.48
N MET A 201 10.28 7.73 12.94
CA MET A 201 10.26 9.16 13.13
C MET A 201 9.88 9.49 14.58
N VAL A 202 10.45 10.54 15.11
CA VAL A 202 10.09 11.08 16.43
C VAL A 202 9.34 12.38 16.21
N PRO A 203 8.10 12.53 16.74
CA PRO A 203 7.37 13.78 16.58
C PRO A 203 7.97 14.91 17.40
N THR A 204 7.91 16.12 16.88
CA THR A 204 8.10 17.34 17.67
C THR A 204 6.84 17.57 18.49
N ILE A 205 6.97 17.72 19.82
CA ILE A 205 5.83 17.98 20.71
C ILE A 205 5.94 19.38 21.28
N ILE A 206 4.93 20.20 21.03
CA ILE A 206 4.84 21.59 21.48
C ILE A 206 3.59 21.74 22.36
N LYS A 207 3.79 22.26 23.57
CA LYS A 207 2.69 22.64 24.46
C LYS A 207 2.29 24.09 24.16
N HIS A 208 0.99 24.32 23.94
CA HIS A 208 0.46 25.65 23.64
C HIS A 208 -0.84 25.92 24.42
N TYR A 209 -1.28 27.18 24.41
CA TYR A 209 -2.48 27.59 25.14
C TYR A 209 -3.75 27.19 24.42
N ASP A 210 -4.64 26.55 25.17
CA ASP A 210 -6.06 26.44 24.89
C ASP A 210 -6.87 26.69 26.18
N GLU A 211 -7.90 27.52 26.11
CA GLU A 211 -8.66 27.94 27.29
C GLU A 211 -9.49 26.82 27.92
N GLN A 212 -9.84 25.78 27.15
CA GLN A 212 -10.66 24.64 27.61
C GLN A 212 -9.81 23.46 28.06
N ALA A 213 -8.53 23.44 27.72
CA ALA A 213 -7.67 22.31 28.03
C ALA A 213 -7.18 22.34 29.49
N PRO A 214 -7.47 21.30 30.29
CA PRO A 214 -7.09 21.29 31.69
C PRO A 214 -5.57 21.14 31.87
N VAL A 215 -5.04 21.70 32.98
CA VAL A 215 -3.65 21.50 33.42
C VAL A 215 -3.46 20.10 33.98
N SER A 216 -4.45 19.61 34.71
CA SER A 216 -4.44 18.27 35.32
C SER A 216 -4.94 17.23 34.34
N SER A 217 -4.32 16.05 34.35
CA SER A 217 -4.77 14.87 33.62
C SER A 217 -5.80 14.02 34.37
N PHE A 218 -6.15 14.37 35.60
CA PHE A 218 -7.17 13.64 36.35
C PHE A 218 -8.54 13.79 35.73
N VAL A 219 -9.33 12.73 35.82
CA VAL A 219 -10.64 12.63 35.21
C VAL A 219 -11.77 12.67 36.26
N GLY A 220 -12.96 12.98 35.81
CA GLY A 220 -14.18 13.06 36.62
C GLY A 220 -15.40 13.16 35.71
N PRO A 221 -16.58 13.52 36.25
CA PRO A 221 -17.79 13.73 35.48
C PRO A 221 -17.60 14.70 34.31
N GLU A 222 -18.40 14.52 33.28
CA GLU A 222 -18.45 15.45 32.14
C GLU A 222 -18.62 16.91 32.60
N ILE A 223 -17.93 17.81 31.93
CA ILE A 223 -18.03 19.24 32.20
C ILE A 223 -19.08 19.87 31.28
N VAL A 224 -20.11 20.42 31.87
CA VAL A 224 -21.19 21.15 31.19
C VAL A 224 -21.25 22.57 31.75
N ASP A 225 -21.22 23.58 30.91
CA ASP A 225 -21.22 25.00 31.29
C ASP A 225 -20.14 25.34 32.33
N GLY A 226 -18.93 24.79 32.18
CA GLY A 226 -17.76 25.07 33.02
C GLY A 226 -17.78 24.44 34.42
N LYS A 227 -18.66 23.45 34.66
CA LYS A 227 -18.78 22.73 35.94
C LYS A 227 -19.12 21.25 35.72
N PRO A 228 -18.81 20.35 36.68
CA PRO A 228 -19.25 18.96 36.64
C PRO A 228 -20.78 18.84 36.52
N CYS A 229 -21.24 17.95 35.62
CA CYS A 229 -22.68 17.75 35.39
C CYS A 229 -23.37 17.01 36.53
N GLU A 230 -22.62 16.27 37.39
CA GLU A 230 -23.17 15.51 38.51
C GLU A 230 -22.23 15.51 39.72
N GLY A 231 -22.72 15.11 40.86
CA GLY A 231 -21.96 14.78 42.08
C GLY A 231 -21.36 15.97 42.81
N ILE A 232 -21.83 17.20 42.57
CA ILE A 232 -21.33 18.37 43.31
C ILE A 232 -21.90 18.41 44.71
N ALA A 233 -21.03 18.19 45.70
CA ALA A 233 -21.42 18.31 47.14
C ALA A 233 -21.26 19.72 47.68
N ALA A 234 -20.27 20.47 47.22
CA ALA A 234 -20.06 21.87 47.63
C ALA A 234 -19.48 22.70 46.48
N THR A 235 -19.82 23.98 46.44
CA THR A 235 -19.33 24.94 45.46
C THR A 235 -18.77 26.18 46.19
N TYR A 236 -17.55 26.56 45.83
CA TYR A 236 -16.90 27.77 46.32
C TYR A 236 -16.52 28.61 45.09
N THR A 237 -17.12 29.80 45.00
CA THR A 237 -16.94 30.70 43.84
C THR A 237 -15.99 31.82 44.12
N ALA A 238 -15.21 32.25 43.10
CA ALA A 238 -14.30 33.37 43.14
C ALA A 238 -13.30 33.32 44.33
N GLN A 239 -12.87 32.13 44.73
CA GLN A 239 -11.95 31.94 45.84
C GLN A 239 -10.51 32.32 45.42
N ARG A 240 -9.76 32.91 46.35
CA ARG A 240 -8.36 33.21 46.12
C ARG A 240 -7.53 31.94 46.14
N SER A 241 -6.92 31.62 44.98
CA SER A 241 -5.87 30.59 44.90
C SER A 241 -4.48 31.21 44.95
N THR A 242 -3.51 30.38 45.33
CA THR A 242 -2.08 30.63 45.15
C THR A 242 -1.46 29.47 44.35
N GLY A 243 -0.18 29.54 44.07
CA GLY A 243 0.54 28.47 43.33
C GLY A 243 1.81 28.09 44.05
N TYR A 244 2.09 26.79 44.11
CA TYR A 244 3.33 26.27 44.69
C TYR A 244 3.95 25.17 43.79
N SER A 245 5.22 24.90 44.01
CA SER A 245 5.93 23.79 43.37
C SER A 245 6.81 23.10 44.43
N ALA A 246 7.14 21.85 44.16
CA ALA A 246 8.00 21.07 45.04
C ALA A 246 8.91 20.16 44.19
N SER A 247 9.80 19.42 44.86
CA SER A 247 10.63 18.44 44.15
C SER A 247 9.78 17.35 43.48
N PRO A 248 10.22 16.75 42.38
CA PRO A 248 9.44 15.75 41.64
C PRO A 248 9.01 14.50 42.43
N THR A 249 9.65 14.26 43.58
CA THR A 249 9.35 13.13 44.47
C THR A 249 8.60 13.54 45.75
N ALA A 250 8.25 14.82 45.87
CA ALA A 250 7.58 15.32 47.08
C ALA A 250 6.19 14.69 47.26
N LYS A 251 5.82 14.53 48.50
CA LYS A 251 4.49 14.10 48.93
C LYS A 251 3.85 15.20 49.77
N GLY A 252 2.58 15.42 49.55
CA GLY A 252 1.76 16.30 50.37
C GLY A 252 1.48 15.70 51.74
N SER A 253 0.87 16.49 52.62
CA SER A 253 0.49 16.11 53.99
C SER A 253 -0.44 14.90 54.07
N SER A 254 -1.17 14.59 53.01
CA SER A 254 -1.98 13.36 52.87
C SER A 254 -1.16 12.10 52.57
N GLY A 255 0.14 12.24 52.25
CA GLY A 255 1.01 11.17 51.78
C GLY A 255 0.96 10.92 50.27
N ARG A 256 0.04 11.56 49.52
CA ARG A 256 -0.06 11.48 48.05
C ARG A 256 1.12 12.21 47.38
N ARG A 257 1.68 11.65 46.32
CA ARG A 257 2.70 12.32 45.49
C ARG A 257 2.12 13.59 44.87
N LEU A 258 2.91 14.66 44.88
CA LEU A 258 2.51 15.93 44.26
C LEU A 258 2.75 15.88 42.75
N THR A 259 1.69 16.16 41.99
CA THR A 259 1.66 16.26 40.53
C THR A 259 0.63 17.31 40.13
N TYR A 260 0.57 17.70 38.85
CA TYR A 260 -0.61 18.43 38.39
C TYR A 260 -1.87 17.70 38.84
N GLY A 261 -2.89 18.46 39.28
CA GLY A 261 -4.11 17.88 39.84
C GLY A 261 -4.01 17.53 41.33
N THR A 262 -2.90 17.88 42.06
CA THR A 262 -2.87 17.88 43.51
C THR A 262 -2.88 19.31 44.04
N VAL A 263 -3.60 19.54 45.12
CA VAL A 263 -3.78 20.88 45.69
C VAL A 263 -3.66 20.85 47.18
N ALA A 264 -3.20 21.98 47.74
CA ALA A 264 -3.21 22.20 49.19
C ALA A 264 -4.49 22.96 49.60
N VAL A 265 -5.10 22.51 50.68
CA VAL A 265 -6.37 23.01 51.23
C VAL A 265 -6.33 23.10 52.74
N ASN A 266 -7.34 23.71 53.36
CA ASN A 266 -7.63 23.51 54.77
C ASN A 266 -8.42 22.19 54.94
N PRO A 267 -7.83 21.14 55.58
CA PRO A 267 -8.51 19.83 55.66
C PRO A 267 -9.75 19.84 56.56
N ASN A 268 -9.95 20.90 57.36
CA ASN A 268 -11.18 21.12 58.13
C ASN A 268 -12.33 21.64 57.23
N VAL A 269 -12.04 22.15 56.02
CA VAL A 269 -13.03 22.66 55.05
C VAL A 269 -13.22 21.65 53.91
N ILE A 270 -12.12 21.18 53.35
CA ILE A 270 -12.09 20.16 52.28
C ILE A 270 -11.18 19.02 52.77
N PRO A 271 -11.72 17.85 53.14
CA PRO A 271 -10.94 16.72 53.65
C PRO A 271 -9.92 16.21 52.62
N TYR A 272 -8.79 15.69 53.09
CA TYR A 272 -7.82 15.02 52.22
C TYR A 272 -8.49 13.85 51.44
N GLY A 273 -8.11 13.71 50.17
CA GLY A 273 -8.66 12.72 49.29
C GLY A 273 -9.95 13.15 48.57
N SER A 274 -10.51 14.31 48.90
CA SER A 274 -11.63 14.88 48.16
C SER A 274 -11.23 15.15 46.70
N LEU A 275 -12.02 14.72 45.76
CA LEU A 275 -11.91 15.06 44.33
C LEU A 275 -12.72 16.33 44.05
N MET A 276 -12.15 17.25 43.31
CA MET A 276 -12.81 18.52 42.98
C MET A 276 -12.44 18.95 41.58
N TYR A 277 -13.28 19.76 40.94
CA TYR A 277 -12.99 20.43 39.68
C TYR A 277 -12.70 21.92 39.94
N ILE A 278 -11.64 22.45 39.27
CA ILE A 278 -11.16 23.81 39.54
C ILE A 278 -11.01 24.53 38.19
N THR A 279 -11.63 25.71 38.09
CA THR A 279 -11.51 26.61 36.93
C THR A 279 -11.39 28.04 37.44
N SER A 280 -10.77 28.93 36.64
CA SER A 280 -10.80 30.35 36.96
C SER A 280 -12.21 30.92 36.89
N ALA A 281 -12.48 31.95 37.66
CA ALA A 281 -13.77 32.62 37.72
C ALA A 281 -14.17 33.25 36.38
N ASP A 282 -13.19 33.61 35.55
CA ASP A 282 -13.38 34.17 34.18
C ASP A 282 -13.34 33.13 33.07
N GLY A 283 -13.18 31.83 33.38
CA GLY A 283 -13.22 30.70 32.45
C GLY A 283 -11.98 30.53 31.58
N ARG A 284 -10.98 31.40 31.65
CA ARG A 284 -9.78 31.34 30.77
C ARG A 284 -8.68 30.39 31.25
N PHE A 285 -8.81 29.85 32.45
CA PHE A 285 -7.88 28.90 33.04
C PHE A 285 -8.67 27.73 33.62
N VAL A 286 -8.37 26.52 33.16
CA VAL A 286 -8.92 25.28 33.67
C VAL A 286 -7.80 24.48 34.34
N TYR A 287 -7.79 24.43 35.67
CA TYR A 287 -6.86 23.54 36.38
C TYR A 287 -7.29 22.08 36.20
N GLY A 288 -8.58 21.85 36.09
CA GLY A 288 -9.16 20.54 35.88
C GLY A 288 -9.51 19.83 37.21
N TYR A 289 -9.63 18.50 37.13
CA TYR A 289 -9.90 17.67 38.33
C TYR A 289 -8.68 17.59 39.18
N ALA A 290 -8.89 17.69 40.52
CA ALA A 290 -7.80 17.76 41.48
C ALA A 290 -8.16 17.07 42.81
N TYR A 291 -7.15 16.50 43.46
CA TYR A 291 -7.28 15.92 44.78
C TYR A 291 -6.73 16.84 45.87
N ALA A 292 -7.47 16.96 46.97
CA ALA A 292 -6.95 17.54 48.22
C ALA A 292 -5.83 16.64 48.78
N ALA A 293 -4.59 17.03 48.56
CA ALA A 293 -3.42 16.21 48.87
C ALA A 293 -2.48 16.83 49.89
N ASP A 294 -2.55 18.16 50.09
CA ASP A 294 -1.60 18.90 50.93
C ASP A 294 -2.32 19.97 51.73
N THR A 295 -1.57 20.66 52.57
CA THR A 295 -1.99 21.83 53.36
C THR A 295 -0.85 22.78 53.51
N GLY A 296 -1.15 23.99 53.97
CA GLY A 296 -0.15 25.02 54.23
C GLY A 296 -0.69 26.13 55.13
N THR A 297 0.21 26.97 55.62
CA THR A 297 -0.14 28.06 56.52
C THR A 297 -1.19 29.01 55.94
N ALA A 298 -1.11 29.32 54.65
CA ALA A 298 -2.04 30.21 53.97
C ALA A 298 -3.50 29.67 53.98
N MET A 299 -3.69 28.37 53.78
CA MET A 299 -4.99 27.72 53.85
C MET A 299 -5.51 27.64 55.28
N MET A 300 -4.62 27.32 56.24
CA MET A 300 -5.00 27.22 57.65
C MET A 300 -5.38 28.55 58.26
N THR A 301 -4.75 29.66 57.82
CA THR A 301 -5.07 31.01 58.25
C THR A 301 -6.15 31.72 57.47
N GLY A 302 -6.61 31.12 56.35
CA GLY A 302 -7.60 31.72 55.46
C GLY A 302 -7.08 32.84 54.58
N SER A 303 -5.74 33.04 54.47
CA SER A 303 -5.16 34.04 53.57
C SER A 303 -5.19 33.61 52.09
N ALA A 304 -5.31 32.30 51.82
CA ALA A 304 -5.70 31.70 50.56
C ALA A 304 -6.69 30.56 50.81
N PHE A 305 -7.60 30.30 49.89
CA PHE A 305 -8.55 29.21 49.99
C PHE A 305 -7.93 27.88 49.57
N ILE A 306 -7.13 27.92 48.48
CA ILE A 306 -6.52 26.76 47.87
C ILE A 306 -5.16 27.12 47.27
N ASP A 307 -4.22 26.19 47.26
CA ASP A 307 -2.91 26.34 46.64
C ASP A 307 -2.72 25.27 45.55
N LEU A 308 -2.55 25.70 44.32
CA LEU A 308 -2.47 24.83 43.15
C LEU A 308 -1.03 24.40 42.93
N TYR A 309 -0.81 23.09 42.77
CA TYR A 309 0.51 22.57 42.50
C TYR A 309 0.89 22.75 41.02
N TYR A 310 2.13 23.17 40.79
CA TYR A 310 2.77 23.25 39.48
C TYR A 310 4.11 22.50 39.53
N GLU A 311 4.52 21.95 38.37
CA GLU A 311 5.74 21.16 38.30
C GLU A 311 7.01 21.99 38.42
N THR A 312 6.94 23.28 38.02
CA THR A 312 8.07 24.19 38.08
C THR A 312 7.76 25.43 38.93
N TYR A 313 8.81 26.01 39.55
CA TYR A 313 8.70 27.29 40.26
C TYR A 313 8.24 28.41 39.32
N SER A 314 8.74 28.45 38.10
CA SER A 314 8.32 29.47 37.12
C SER A 314 6.80 29.42 36.84
N GLU A 315 6.24 28.22 36.68
CA GLU A 315 4.80 28.04 36.46
C GLU A 315 4.00 28.47 37.69
N SER A 316 4.47 28.13 38.90
CA SER A 316 3.79 28.54 40.12
C SER A 316 3.76 30.05 40.29
N VAL A 317 4.82 30.78 39.89
CA VAL A 317 4.89 32.23 39.89
C VAL A 317 4.04 32.84 38.80
N ASP A 318 4.13 32.31 37.59
CA ASP A 318 3.34 32.78 36.43
C ASP A 318 1.83 32.68 36.71
N ASN A 319 1.40 31.68 37.51
CA ASN A 319 -0.02 31.42 37.83
C ASN A 319 -0.37 31.70 39.32
N ALA A 320 0.43 32.45 40.00
CA ALA A 320 0.42 32.57 41.50
C ALA A 320 -0.94 32.94 42.07
N VAL A 321 -1.56 34.03 41.68
CA VAL A 321 -2.83 34.47 42.30
C VAL A 321 -3.92 34.55 41.24
N ILE A 322 -4.90 33.65 41.39
CA ILE A 322 -6.07 33.57 40.50
C ILE A 322 -7.34 33.47 41.34
N ALA A 323 -8.43 34.12 40.92
CA ALA A 323 -9.74 33.81 41.46
C ALA A 323 -10.29 32.54 40.81
N VAL A 324 -10.59 31.50 41.61
CA VAL A 324 -11.05 30.22 41.11
C VAL A 324 -12.43 29.84 41.64
N ASN A 325 -13.15 29.08 40.85
CA ASN A 325 -14.33 28.32 41.28
C ASN A 325 -13.88 26.89 41.58
N VAL A 326 -14.30 26.38 42.75
CA VAL A 326 -13.97 25.03 43.22
C VAL A 326 -15.25 24.26 43.41
N TYR A 327 -15.43 23.18 42.71
CA TYR A 327 -16.58 22.26 42.79
C TYR A 327 -16.13 20.96 43.41
N VAL A 328 -16.44 20.75 44.68
CA VAL A 328 -16.06 19.55 45.44
C VAL A 328 -17.09 18.46 45.14
N LEU A 329 -16.64 17.30 44.74
CA LEU A 329 -17.52 16.15 44.48
C LEU A 329 -17.85 15.37 45.76
N ASP A 330 -19.03 14.76 45.77
CA ASP A 330 -19.40 13.80 46.84
C ASP A 330 -18.53 12.53 46.75
N SER A 331 -18.51 11.77 47.84
CA SER A 331 -17.68 10.56 47.96
C SER A 331 -18.07 9.46 46.95
N ASP A 332 -19.35 9.35 46.63
CA ASP A 332 -19.85 8.29 45.77
C ASP A 332 -19.47 8.54 44.29
N THR A 333 -19.58 9.80 43.88
CA THR A 333 -19.11 10.23 42.55
C THR A 333 -17.60 10.16 42.47
N ALA A 334 -16.85 10.65 43.47
CA ALA A 334 -15.40 10.59 43.49
C ALA A 334 -14.86 9.15 43.44
N ALA A 335 -15.55 8.20 44.07
CA ALA A 335 -15.16 6.79 44.06
C ALA A 335 -15.18 6.14 42.67
N LYS A 336 -16.11 6.58 41.78
CA LYS A 336 -16.19 6.06 40.40
C LYS A 336 -14.91 6.29 39.60
N TYR A 337 -14.20 7.37 39.86
CA TYR A 337 -13.01 7.79 39.09
C TYR A 337 -11.69 7.52 39.82
N LYS A 338 -11.74 6.81 40.93
CA LYS A 338 -10.55 6.60 41.79
C LYS A 338 -9.48 5.71 41.17
N GLU A 339 -9.92 4.73 40.35
CA GLU A 339 -9.02 3.77 39.69
C GLU A 339 -8.37 4.37 38.41
N GLU A 340 -9.01 5.38 37.83
CA GLU A 340 -8.52 6.07 36.64
C GLU A 340 -7.54 7.21 36.97
N ASN A 341 -7.48 7.62 38.23
CA ASN A 341 -6.69 8.72 38.79
C ASN A 341 -5.58 8.21 39.74
#